data_6af78d018e5d3503ac07c52d930b68f2
#
_entry.id   6af78d018e5d3503ac07c52d930b68f2
#
_cell.length_a   1.000
_cell.length_b   1.000
_cell.length_c   1.000
_cell.angle_alpha   90.00
_cell.angle_beta   90.00
_cell.angle_gamma   90.00
#
_symmetry.space_group_name_H-M   'P 1'
#
loop_
_entity.id
_entity.type
_entity.pdbx_description
1 polymer ?
#
loop_
_entity_poly.entity_id
_entity_poly.type
_entity_poly.pdbx_seq_one_letter_code
_entity_poly.pdbx_strand_id
1 'polypeptide(L)'
;MSNQLKLMLLVLLIFISTAVYLFWDMSEAWQYALSLRLKTVLGILVTGVAVGISTLIFHTIVNNRVVTPQTLGLDKLYDLSKTLIIYIFGASTLLSLNIVADYFISLFLMLIFALMLYRFIFRKVADQNIYFLLLIGLICATLFDSMTTFFQVLLDPDEFQVAAYAGFASFNFVKIEPLILATLTICPILMYCLSKLHIFDVMALGRDHALNLGMNYDKTSRTFLILVVLALASATALAGPMMFLGLLVLNISLEIFKTHQHKVLLPGIILVSIASLLIGQSIVLHVLNLKTTLSVIINFVGGIYLFWILLKENKKWQLS
;
A
#
# COMPACT_ATOMS: atom_id res chain seq x y z
N MET A 1 11.37 -22.15 15.62
CA MET A 1 9.97 -22.30 15.12
C MET A 1 10.03 -22.40 13.60
N SER A 2 9.45 -23.42 12.98
CA SER A 2 9.47 -23.57 11.51
C SER A 2 8.66 -22.45 10.84
N ASN A 3 9.04 -22.09 9.61
CA ASN A 3 8.32 -21.03 8.87
C ASN A 3 6.87 -21.41 8.58
N GLN A 4 6.59 -22.71 8.41
CA GLN A 4 5.22 -23.20 8.24
C GLN A 4 4.35 -22.95 9.49
N LEU A 5 4.91 -23.17 10.69
CA LEU A 5 4.18 -22.90 11.94
C LEU A 5 3.88 -21.42 12.11
N LYS A 6 4.79 -20.53 11.70
CA LYS A 6 4.58 -19.07 11.73
C LYS A 6 3.46 -18.65 10.77
N LEU A 7 3.41 -19.22 9.57
CA LEU A 7 2.31 -18.98 8.61
C LEU A 7 0.97 -19.45 9.18
N MET A 8 0.92 -20.65 9.78
CA MET A 8 -0.30 -21.15 10.42
C MET A 8 -0.78 -20.24 11.56
N LEU A 9 0.13 -19.76 12.39
CA LEU A 9 -0.20 -18.83 13.48
C LEU A 9 -0.74 -17.50 12.96
N LEU A 10 -0.20 -16.96 11.85
CA LEU A 10 -0.73 -15.76 11.21
C LEU A 10 -2.12 -15.98 10.62
N VAL A 11 -2.36 -17.13 9.99
CA VAL A 11 -3.71 -17.48 9.51
C VAL A 11 -4.70 -17.58 10.67
N LEU A 12 -4.31 -18.22 11.77
CA LEU A 12 -5.13 -18.30 12.98
C LEU A 12 -5.41 -16.91 13.55
N LEU A 13 -4.40 -16.04 13.62
CA LEU A 13 -4.55 -14.65 14.07
C LEU A 13 -5.55 -13.88 13.19
N ILE A 14 -5.47 -14.02 11.87
CA ILE A 14 -6.41 -13.40 10.92
C ILE A 14 -7.83 -13.91 11.18
N PHE A 15 -7.99 -15.22 11.38
CA PHE A 15 -9.29 -15.84 11.65
C PHE A 15 -9.92 -15.30 12.94
N ILE A 16 -9.13 -15.24 14.02
CA ILE A 16 -9.55 -14.67 15.31
C ILE A 16 -9.89 -13.18 15.15
N SER A 17 -9.03 -12.39 14.51
CA SER A 17 -9.26 -10.96 14.31
C SER A 17 -10.50 -10.70 13.45
N THR A 18 -10.74 -11.53 12.43
CA THR A 18 -11.96 -11.45 11.60
C THR A 18 -13.20 -11.80 12.42
N ALA A 19 -13.14 -12.84 13.23
CA ALA A 19 -14.26 -13.22 14.11
C ALA A 19 -14.57 -12.10 15.13
N VAL A 20 -13.56 -11.55 15.76
CA VAL A 20 -13.71 -10.40 16.68
C VAL A 20 -14.33 -9.21 15.94
N TYR A 21 -13.80 -8.84 14.76
CA TYR A 21 -14.32 -7.72 13.97
C TYR A 21 -15.78 -7.91 13.57
N LEU A 22 -16.17 -9.12 13.16
CA LEU A 22 -17.53 -9.41 12.68
C LEU A 22 -18.54 -9.50 13.83
N PHE A 23 -18.21 -10.17 14.93
CA PHE A 23 -19.17 -10.59 15.95
C PHE A 23 -19.11 -9.81 17.26
N TRP A 24 -18.07 -9.02 17.52
CA TRP A 24 -17.98 -8.22 18.71
C TRP A 24 -18.95 -7.03 18.65
N ASP A 25 -19.72 -6.81 19.70
CA ASP A 25 -20.67 -5.69 19.87
C ASP A 25 -21.69 -5.60 18.71
N MET A 26 -22.51 -6.64 18.57
CA MET A 26 -23.60 -6.66 17.60
C MET A 26 -24.85 -5.97 18.17
N SER A 27 -25.34 -4.96 17.44
CA SER A 27 -26.60 -4.28 17.69
C SER A 27 -27.83 -5.12 17.26
N GLU A 28 -29.04 -4.68 17.63
CA GLU A 28 -30.29 -5.33 17.19
C GLU A 28 -30.42 -5.45 15.64
N ALA A 29 -29.80 -4.51 14.90
CA ALA A 29 -29.74 -4.53 13.43
C ALA A 29 -28.57 -5.37 12.87
N TRP A 30 -28.29 -6.53 13.48
CA TRP A 30 -27.12 -7.38 13.17
C TRP A 30 -26.96 -7.77 11.70
N GLN A 31 -28.05 -8.01 10.97
CA GLN A 31 -28.00 -8.38 9.55
C GLN A 31 -27.41 -7.25 8.68
N TYR A 32 -27.81 -6.02 8.93
CA TYR A 32 -27.29 -4.85 8.23
C TYR A 32 -25.82 -4.59 8.60
N ALA A 33 -25.53 -4.62 9.89
CA ALA A 33 -24.16 -4.46 10.39
C ALA A 33 -23.21 -5.53 9.83
N LEU A 34 -23.63 -6.79 9.78
CA LEU A 34 -22.86 -7.90 9.24
C LEU A 34 -22.56 -7.69 7.74
N SER A 35 -23.55 -7.24 6.96
CA SER A 35 -23.36 -6.97 5.54
C SER A 35 -22.31 -5.88 5.27
N LEU A 36 -22.28 -4.83 6.08
CA LEU A 36 -21.26 -3.77 6.00
C LEU A 36 -19.89 -4.27 6.43
N ARG A 37 -19.81 -4.97 7.58
CA ARG A 37 -18.57 -5.53 8.10
C ARG A 37 -17.95 -6.56 7.16
N LEU A 38 -18.74 -7.38 6.46
CA LEU A 38 -18.25 -8.32 5.46
C LEU A 38 -17.60 -7.59 4.26
N LYS A 39 -18.22 -6.52 3.76
CA LYS A 39 -17.62 -5.70 2.68
C LYS A 39 -16.29 -5.09 3.12
N THR A 40 -16.21 -4.62 4.35
CA THR A 40 -14.98 -4.10 4.95
C THR A 40 -13.89 -5.18 5.02
N VAL A 41 -14.22 -6.39 5.50
CA VAL A 41 -13.26 -7.52 5.56
C VAL A 41 -12.77 -7.87 4.16
N LEU A 42 -13.66 -7.97 3.16
CA LEU A 42 -13.26 -8.23 1.78
C LEU A 42 -12.37 -7.12 1.22
N GLY A 43 -12.69 -5.85 1.50
CA GLY A 43 -11.84 -4.71 1.13
C GLY A 43 -10.44 -4.80 1.75
N ILE A 44 -10.36 -5.16 3.03
CA ILE A 44 -9.10 -5.37 3.75
C ILE A 44 -8.29 -6.52 3.15
N LEU A 45 -8.93 -7.65 2.81
CA LEU A 45 -8.25 -8.78 2.18
C LEU A 45 -7.63 -8.38 0.84
N VAL A 46 -8.40 -7.73 -0.02
CA VAL A 46 -7.94 -7.28 -1.35
C VAL A 46 -6.82 -6.24 -1.22
N THR A 47 -6.99 -5.23 -0.38
CA THR A 47 -5.97 -4.20 -0.14
C THR A 47 -4.71 -4.78 0.51
N GLY A 48 -4.86 -5.68 1.49
CA GLY A 48 -3.74 -6.34 2.16
C GLY A 48 -2.90 -7.19 1.21
N VAL A 49 -3.54 -7.91 0.29
CA VAL A 49 -2.85 -8.65 -0.79
C VAL A 49 -2.08 -7.69 -1.68
N ALA A 50 -2.72 -6.60 -2.14
CA ALA A 50 -2.10 -5.62 -3.03
C ALA A 50 -0.88 -4.94 -2.42
N VAL A 51 -1.00 -4.45 -1.18
CA VAL A 51 0.10 -3.81 -0.46
C VAL A 51 1.22 -4.80 -0.17
N GLY A 52 0.90 -6.03 0.26
CA GLY A 52 1.90 -7.07 0.51
C GLY A 52 2.72 -7.41 -0.73
N ILE A 53 2.06 -7.65 -1.88
CA ILE A 53 2.72 -7.96 -3.14
C ILE A 53 3.57 -6.76 -3.61
N SER A 54 2.98 -5.58 -3.69
CA SER A 54 3.64 -4.39 -4.22
C SER A 54 4.88 -4.03 -3.41
N THR A 55 4.79 -4.11 -2.10
CA THR A 55 5.91 -3.79 -1.21
C THR A 55 7.05 -4.80 -1.31
N LEU A 56 6.73 -6.11 -1.33
CA LEU A 56 7.78 -7.15 -1.44
C LEU A 56 8.51 -7.07 -2.78
N ILE A 57 7.76 -6.97 -3.89
CA ILE A 57 8.36 -6.89 -5.22
C ILE A 57 9.23 -5.64 -5.35
N PHE A 58 8.72 -4.51 -4.88
CA PHE A 58 9.47 -3.26 -4.90
C PHE A 58 10.75 -3.36 -4.07
N HIS A 59 10.68 -3.93 -2.86
CA HIS A 59 11.84 -4.22 -2.03
C HIS A 59 12.86 -5.11 -2.74
N THR A 60 12.41 -6.13 -3.47
CA THR A 60 13.28 -7.05 -4.23
C THR A 60 14.03 -6.31 -5.35
N ILE A 61 13.38 -5.34 -6.03
CA ILE A 61 13.99 -4.55 -7.10
C ILE A 61 14.97 -3.51 -6.54
N VAL A 62 14.57 -2.81 -5.47
CA VAL A 62 15.32 -1.69 -4.89
C VAL A 62 16.36 -2.15 -3.88
N ASN A 63 16.21 -3.36 -3.33
CA ASN A 63 17.05 -3.96 -2.30
C ASN A 63 17.28 -3.05 -1.07
N ASN A 64 16.22 -2.33 -0.66
CA ASN A 64 16.26 -1.43 0.49
C ASN A 64 14.98 -1.56 1.32
N ARG A 65 15.11 -1.68 2.66
CA ARG A 65 14.00 -1.94 3.59
C ARG A 65 13.21 -0.70 4.00
N VAL A 66 13.76 0.48 3.74
CA VAL A 66 13.16 1.77 4.13
C VAL A 66 12.31 2.34 2.98
N VAL A 67 12.66 1.98 1.73
CA VAL A 67 11.99 2.50 0.55
C VAL A 67 10.80 1.62 0.18
N THR A 68 9.63 2.23 0.11
CA THR A 68 8.41 1.57 -0.37
C THR A 68 7.84 2.31 -1.58
N PRO A 69 6.98 1.70 -2.41
CA PRO A 69 6.42 2.41 -3.56
C PRO A 69 5.57 3.63 -3.13
N GLN A 70 4.97 3.61 -1.94
CA GLN A 70 4.21 4.73 -1.38
C GLN A 70 5.10 5.95 -1.11
N THR A 71 6.34 5.74 -0.62
CA THR A 71 7.28 6.83 -0.33
C THR A 71 7.78 7.56 -1.58
N LEU A 72 7.53 7.02 -2.78
CA LEU A 72 7.84 7.69 -4.05
C LEU A 72 6.82 8.78 -4.45
N GLY A 73 5.87 9.10 -3.58
CA GLY A 73 4.89 10.16 -3.81
C GLY A 73 3.61 9.72 -4.54
N LEU A 74 3.40 8.41 -4.75
CA LEU A 74 2.18 7.90 -5.39
C LEU A 74 0.92 8.25 -4.57
N ASP A 75 1.00 8.13 -3.25
CA ASP A 75 -0.10 8.46 -2.36
C ASP A 75 -0.40 9.98 -2.38
N LYS A 76 0.64 10.82 -2.44
CA LYS A 76 0.48 12.28 -2.54
C LYS A 76 -0.09 12.73 -3.89
N LEU A 77 0.23 12.01 -4.96
CA LEU A 77 -0.40 12.23 -6.27
C LEU A 77 -1.90 11.91 -6.24
N TYR A 78 -2.30 10.86 -5.51
CA TYR A 78 -3.71 10.55 -5.32
C TYR A 78 -4.43 11.70 -4.59
N ASP A 79 -3.87 12.20 -3.48
CA ASP A 79 -4.42 13.34 -2.73
C ASP A 79 -4.55 14.58 -3.61
N LEU A 80 -3.53 14.90 -4.39
CA LEU A 80 -3.54 16.00 -5.35
C LEU A 80 -4.65 15.81 -6.40
N SER A 81 -4.80 14.60 -6.94
CA SER A 81 -5.82 14.32 -7.96
C SER A 81 -7.22 14.56 -7.45
N LYS A 82 -7.53 14.13 -6.21
CA LYS A 82 -8.83 14.35 -5.57
C LYS A 82 -9.09 15.84 -5.30
N THR A 83 -8.09 16.51 -4.78
CA THR A 83 -8.18 17.97 -4.52
C THR A 83 -8.38 18.76 -5.81
N LEU A 84 -7.69 18.41 -6.90
CA LEU A 84 -7.88 19.06 -8.20
C LEU A 84 -9.27 18.83 -8.79
N ILE A 85 -9.82 17.61 -8.65
CA ILE A 85 -11.20 17.33 -9.10
C ILE A 85 -12.19 18.22 -8.36
N ILE A 86 -12.03 18.35 -7.03
CA ILE A 86 -12.90 19.22 -6.22
C ILE A 86 -12.71 20.69 -6.62
N TYR A 87 -11.49 21.16 -6.77
CA TYR A 87 -11.19 22.55 -7.12
C TYR A 87 -11.75 22.97 -8.48
N ILE A 88 -11.71 22.09 -9.50
CA ILE A 88 -12.13 22.41 -10.86
C ILE A 88 -13.65 22.22 -11.04
N PHE A 89 -14.22 21.18 -10.43
CA PHE A 89 -15.58 20.75 -10.71
C PHE A 89 -16.52 20.87 -9.50
N GLY A 90 -15.98 21.22 -8.32
CA GLY A 90 -16.73 21.31 -7.06
C GLY A 90 -16.87 19.95 -6.34
N ALA A 91 -17.13 20.02 -5.03
CA ALA A 91 -17.31 18.83 -4.19
C ALA A 91 -18.53 17.99 -4.59
N SER A 92 -19.58 18.61 -5.09
CA SER A 92 -20.80 17.94 -5.59
C SER A 92 -20.47 16.99 -6.75
N THR A 93 -19.54 17.36 -7.60
CA THR A 93 -19.09 16.52 -8.73
C THR A 93 -18.38 15.28 -8.24
N LEU A 94 -17.46 15.37 -7.26
CA LEU A 94 -16.79 14.21 -6.68
C LEU A 94 -17.81 13.24 -6.05
N LEU A 95 -18.84 13.76 -5.39
CA LEU A 95 -19.89 12.95 -4.78
C LEU A 95 -20.85 12.32 -5.80
N SER A 96 -21.03 12.97 -6.97
CA SER A 96 -21.92 12.52 -8.06
C SER A 96 -21.18 11.75 -9.16
N LEU A 97 -19.83 11.78 -9.20
CA LEU A 97 -19.04 10.99 -10.14
C LEU A 97 -19.42 9.51 -10.03
N ASN A 98 -19.55 8.87 -11.20
CA ASN A 98 -19.67 7.43 -11.22
C ASN A 98 -18.42 6.82 -10.55
N ILE A 99 -18.65 6.04 -9.51
CA ILE A 99 -17.60 5.41 -8.66
C ILE A 99 -16.59 4.64 -9.51
N VAL A 100 -17.06 4.01 -10.60
CA VAL A 100 -16.22 3.29 -11.55
C VAL A 100 -15.29 4.26 -12.29
N ALA A 101 -15.80 5.42 -12.71
CA ALA A 101 -15.00 6.44 -13.38
C ALA A 101 -13.92 7.00 -12.44
N ASP A 102 -14.28 7.30 -11.19
CA ASP A 102 -13.36 7.77 -10.16
C ASP A 102 -12.21 6.77 -9.88
N TYR A 103 -12.55 5.48 -9.80
CA TYR A 103 -11.57 4.40 -9.66
C TYR A 103 -10.58 4.38 -10.83
N PHE A 104 -11.05 4.42 -12.09
CA PHE A 104 -10.20 4.39 -13.26
C PHE A 104 -9.37 5.66 -13.44
N ILE A 105 -9.90 6.83 -13.12
CA ILE A 105 -9.17 8.11 -13.15
C ILE A 105 -7.97 8.03 -12.19
N SER A 106 -8.21 7.61 -10.94
CA SER A 106 -7.18 7.47 -9.92
C SER A 106 -6.10 6.45 -10.35
N LEU A 107 -6.52 5.26 -10.83
CA LEU A 107 -5.61 4.21 -11.29
C LEU A 107 -4.77 4.67 -12.49
N PHE A 108 -5.38 5.30 -13.48
CA PHE A 108 -4.70 5.73 -14.70
C PHE A 108 -3.70 6.86 -14.43
N LEU A 109 -4.06 7.82 -13.57
CA LEU A 109 -3.20 8.93 -13.18
C LEU A 109 -1.96 8.46 -12.43
N MET A 110 -2.14 7.55 -11.46
CA MET A 110 -1.02 6.95 -10.72
C MET A 110 -0.14 6.10 -11.65
N LEU A 111 -0.73 5.37 -12.61
CA LEU A 111 0.03 4.56 -13.56
C LEU A 111 0.87 5.43 -14.51
N ILE A 112 0.30 6.50 -15.08
CA ILE A 112 1.03 7.44 -15.95
C ILE A 112 2.22 8.04 -15.20
N PHE A 113 1.99 8.52 -13.98
CA PHE A 113 3.05 9.10 -13.17
C PHE A 113 4.17 8.09 -12.86
N ALA A 114 3.81 6.88 -12.48
CA ALA A 114 4.81 5.85 -12.23
C ALA A 114 5.59 5.44 -13.48
N LEU A 115 4.95 5.37 -14.65
CA LEU A 115 5.64 5.15 -15.92
C LEU A 115 6.57 6.31 -16.28
N MET A 116 6.16 7.54 -15.97
CA MET A 116 6.97 8.73 -16.13
C MET A 116 8.19 8.69 -15.22
N LEU A 117 8.00 8.40 -13.93
CA LEU A 117 9.09 8.21 -12.98
C LEU A 117 10.04 7.09 -13.44
N TYR A 118 9.50 5.95 -13.88
CA TYR A 118 10.31 4.87 -14.41
C TYR A 118 11.17 5.32 -15.60
N ARG A 119 10.59 6.02 -16.58
CA ARG A 119 11.29 6.47 -17.78
C ARG A 119 12.41 7.46 -17.46
N PHE A 120 12.18 8.40 -16.54
CA PHE A 120 13.15 9.45 -16.19
C PHE A 120 14.22 8.98 -15.23
N ILE A 121 13.86 8.14 -14.27
CA ILE A 121 14.75 7.76 -13.16
C ILE A 121 15.46 6.44 -13.45
N PHE A 122 14.72 5.37 -13.66
CA PHE A 122 15.30 4.04 -13.79
C PHE A 122 16.16 3.86 -15.06
N ARG A 123 15.84 4.57 -16.14
CA ARG A 123 16.61 4.47 -17.37
C ARG A 123 17.95 5.20 -17.32
N LYS A 124 18.08 6.23 -16.49
CA LYS A 124 19.31 7.04 -16.36
C LYS A 124 20.14 6.74 -15.12
N VAL A 125 19.53 6.18 -14.08
CA VAL A 125 20.10 6.03 -12.73
C VAL A 125 20.20 4.56 -12.30
N ALA A 126 19.78 3.62 -13.14
CA ALA A 126 19.76 2.18 -12.84
C ALA A 126 21.09 1.59 -12.36
N ASP A 127 22.19 2.32 -12.52
CA ASP A 127 23.51 1.76 -12.23
C ASP A 127 24.08 2.13 -10.85
N GLN A 128 23.62 3.16 -10.12
CA GLN A 128 24.48 3.59 -9.02
C GLN A 128 23.89 4.18 -7.74
N ASN A 129 22.61 4.63 -7.62
CA ASN A 129 22.29 5.30 -6.38
C ASN A 129 20.82 5.24 -5.93
N ILE A 130 20.56 4.32 -5.03
CA ILE A 130 19.28 4.18 -4.32
C ILE A 130 18.86 5.46 -3.58
N TYR A 131 19.87 6.21 -3.07
CA TYR A 131 19.64 7.51 -2.43
C TYR A 131 19.08 8.56 -3.40
N PHE A 132 19.46 8.49 -4.68
CA PHE A 132 18.93 9.38 -5.70
C PHE A 132 17.46 9.07 -6.01
N LEU A 133 17.07 7.80 -6.04
CA LEU A 133 15.67 7.39 -6.19
C LEU A 133 14.81 7.87 -5.03
N LEU A 134 15.31 7.72 -3.80
CA LEU A 134 14.67 8.23 -2.59
C LEU A 134 14.52 9.75 -2.63
N LEU A 135 15.59 10.46 -3.01
CA LEU A 135 15.59 11.91 -3.09
C LEU A 135 14.56 12.41 -4.10
N ILE A 136 14.50 11.82 -5.29
CA ILE A 136 13.51 12.21 -6.30
C ILE A 136 12.09 11.87 -5.81
N GLY A 137 11.87 10.70 -5.22
CA GLY A 137 10.59 10.34 -4.62
C GLY A 137 10.14 11.35 -3.57
N LEU A 138 11.05 11.74 -2.68
CA LEU A 138 10.77 12.75 -1.67
C LEU A 138 10.47 14.13 -2.29
N ILE A 139 11.23 14.55 -3.30
CA ILE A 139 10.98 15.83 -4.01
C ILE A 139 9.61 15.80 -4.69
N CYS A 140 9.26 14.71 -5.38
CA CYS A 140 7.93 14.57 -5.99
C CYS A 140 6.82 14.55 -4.95
N ALA A 141 6.99 13.83 -3.84
CA ALA A 141 6.02 13.77 -2.76
C ALA A 141 5.79 15.15 -2.13
N THR A 142 6.87 15.90 -1.84
CA THR A 142 6.76 17.26 -1.27
C THR A 142 6.16 18.25 -2.27
N LEU A 143 6.46 18.12 -3.56
CA LEU A 143 5.85 18.94 -4.61
C LEU A 143 4.34 18.72 -4.67
N PHE A 144 3.90 17.45 -4.72
CA PHE A 144 2.46 17.13 -4.76
C PHE A 144 1.74 17.57 -3.49
N ASP A 145 2.36 17.39 -2.34
CA ASP A 145 1.81 17.83 -1.06
C ASP A 145 1.65 19.35 -1.00
N SER A 146 2.65 20.10 -1.46
CA SER A 146 2.60 21.56 -1.56
C SER A 146 1.53 22.04 -2.54
N MET A 147 1.39 21.38 -3.70
CA MET A 147 0.32 21.68 -4.66
C MET A 147 -1.06 21.35 -4.08
N THR A 148 -1.20 20.22 -3.39
CA THR A 148 -2.44 19.84 -2.69
C THR A 148 -2.83 20.90 -1.68
N THR A 149 -1.90 21.30 -0.82
CA THR A 149 -2.12 22.35 0.19
C THR A 149 -2.50 23.68 -0.46
N PHE A 150 -1.80 24.08 -1.55
CA PHE A 150 -2.11 25.30 -2.27
C PHE A 150 -3.56 25.30 -2.79
N PHE A 151 -3.99 24.24 -3.46
CA PHE A 151 -5.38 24.16 -3.95
C PHE A 151 -6.40 24.07 -2.80
N GLN A 152 -6.06 23.34 -1.72
CA GLN A 152 -6.95 23.22 -0.56
C GLN A 152 -7.22 24.56 0.13
N VAL A 153 -6.23 25.47 0.17
CA VAL A 153 -6.41 26.84 0.73
C VAL A 153 -7.35 27.69 -0.12
N LEU A 154 -7.49 27.37 -1.41
CA LEU A 154 -8.39 28.08 -2.33
C LEU A 154 -9.83 27.55 -2.32
N LEU A 155 -10.08 26.41 -1.66
CA LEU A 155 -11.41 25.82 -1.54
C LEU A 155 -12.26 26.51 -0.48
N ASP A 156 -13.57 26.50 -0.67
CA ASP A 156 -14.49 26.86 0.40
C ASP A 156 -14.39 25.88 1.58
N PRO A 157 -14.73 26.28 2.82
CA PRO A 157 -14.58 25.45 4.02
C PRO A 157 -15.23 24.07 3.92
N ASP A 158 -16.41 23.98 3.29
CA ASP A 158 -17.13 22.70 3.11
C ASP A 158 -16.40 21.81 2.08
N GLU A 159 -15.92 22.38 0.99
CA GLU A 159 -15.14 21.68 -0.04
C GLU A 159 -13.77 21.23 0.49
N PHE A 160 -13.11 22.08 1.29
CA PHE A 160 -11.87 21.72 1.98
C PHE A 160 -12.06 20.49 2.87
N GLN A 161 -13.16 20.42 3.61
CA GLN A 161 -13.45 19.28 4.46
C GLN A 161 -13.60 17.98 3.63
N VAL A 162 -14.31 18.02 2.51
CA VAL A 162 -14.46 16.88 1.60
C VAL A 162 -13.10 16.46 1.02
N ALA A 163 -12.26 17.41 0.58
CA ALA A 163 -10.93 17.15 0.07
C ALA A 163 -10.03 16.51 1.11
N ALA A 164 -10.02 17.02 2.34
CA ALA A 164 -9.25 16.49 3.46
C ALA A 164 -9.66 15.05 3.81
N TYR A 165 -10.98 14.76 3.83
CA TYR A 165 -11.45 13.38 4.07
C TYR A 165 -11.10 12.41 2.94
N ALA A 166 -11.10 12.84 1.69
CA ALA A 166 -10.71 12.01 0.54
C ALA A 166 -9.25 11.54 0.59
N GLY A 167 -8.37 12.29 1.27
CA GLY A 167 -6.97 11.94 1.51
C GLY A 167 -6.73 10.91 2.62
N PHE A 168 -7.77 10.47 3.34
CA PHE A 168 -7.63 9.46 4.39
C PHE A 168 -8.12 8.10 3.95
N ALA A 169 -7.29 7.08 4.13
CA ALA A 169 -7.75 5.72 3.89
C ALA A 169 -8.77 5.28 4.95
N SER A 170 -9.91 4.78 4.46
CA SER A 170 -11.00 4.32 5.29
C SER A 170 -11.67 3.10 4.70
N PHE A 171 -11.96 2.12 5.55
CA PHE A 171 -12.74 0.92 5.19
C PHE A 171 -14.16 0.96 5.74
N ASN A 172 -14.60 2.10 6.31
CA ASN A 172 -15.89 2.19 6.99
C ASN A 172 -17.08 2.00 6.04
N PHE A 173 -16.94 2.40 4.77
CA PHE A 173 -17.99 2.32 3.76
C PHE A 173 -17.46 1.81 2.43
N VAL A 174 -16.96 0.57 2.40
CA VAL A 174 -16.48 -0.04 1.17
C VAL A 174 -17.65 -0.30 0.22
N LYS A 175 -17.58 0.31 -0.97
CA LYS A 175 -18.57 0.11 -2.03
C LYS A 175 -18.23 -1.13 -2.85
N ILE A 176 -19.26 -1.81 -3.38
CA ILE A 176 -19.09 -3.10 -4.07
C ILE A 176 -18.38 -2.92 -5.41
N GLU A 177 -18.66 -1.84 -6.14
CA GLU A 177 -18.13 -1.60 -7.48
C GLU A 177 -16.59 -1.50 -7.47
N PRO A 178 -15.94 -0.59 -6.68
CA PRO A 178 -14.48 -0.54 -6.61
C PRO A 178 -13.87 -1.82 -6.01
N LEU A 179 -14.59 -2.53 -5.12
CA LEU A 179 -14.12 -3.81 -4.58
C LEU A 179 -14.00 -4.88 -5.68
N ILE A 180 -15.01 -4.99 -6.56
CA ILE A 180 -14.96 -5.92 -7.70
C ILE A 180 -13.82 -5.55 -8.65
N LEU A 181 -13.69 -4.26 -9.00
CA LEU A 181 -12.64 -3.77 -9.90
C LEU A 181 -11.24 -4.03 -9.32
N ALA A 182 -11.03 -3.73 -8.04
CA ALA A 182 -9.78 -4.01 -7.36
C ALA A 182 -9.47 -5.52 -7.31
N THR A 183 -10.46 -6.35 -7.06
CA THR A 183 -10.29 -7.82 -7.08
C THR A 183 -9.92 -8.31 -8.46
N LEU A 184 -10.57 -7.81 -9.52
CA LEU A 184 -10.27 -8.18 -10.91
C LEU A 184 -8.86 -7.73 -11.35
N THR A 185 -8.33 -6.66 -10.81
CA THR A 185 -6.95 -6.21 -11.09
C THR A 185 -5.92 -6.95 -10.26
N ILE A 186 -6.19 -7.20 -8.98
CA ILE A 186 -5.20 -7.76 -8.04
C ILE A 186 -5.08 -9.29 -8.17
N CYS A 187 -6.18 -10.03 -8.41
CA CYS A 187 -6.13 -11.48 -8.57
C CYS A 187 -5.18 -11.95 -9.69
N PRO A 188 -5.24 -11.42 -10.93
CA PRO A 188 -4.29 -11.79 -11.98
C PRO A 188 -2.84 -11.45 -11.63
N ILE A 189 -2.62 -10.30 -10.96
CA ILE A 189 -1.28 -9.89 -10.51
C ILE A 189 -0.74 -10.90 -9.50
N LEU A 190 -1.56 -11.29 -8.51
CA LEU A 190 -1.18 -12.30 -7.52
C LEU A 190 -0.81 -13.63 -8.19
N MET A 191 -1.66 -14.13 -9.08
CA MET A 191 -1.42 -15.39 -9.80
C MET A 191 -0.12 -15.34 -10.61
N TYR A 192 0.10 -14.23 -11.31
CA TYR A 192 1.34 -14.03 -12.07
C TYR A 192 2.57 -14.01 -11.15
N CYS A 193 2.51 -13.29 -10.03
CA CYS A 193 3.63 -13.23 -9.06
C CYS A 193 3.91 -14.60 -8.44
N LEU A 194 2.88 -15.36 -8.08
CA LEU A 194 3.03 -16.72 -7.56
C LEU A 194 3.69 -17.67 -8.56
N SER A 195 3.41 -17.51 -9.86
CA SER A 195 4.04 -18.32 -10.92
C SER A 195 5.52 -17.96 -11.17
N LYS A 196 5.98 -16.79 -10.69
CA LYS A 196 7.32 -16.24 -10.97
C LYS A 196 8.19 -16.09 -9.73
N LEU A 197 7.89 -16.81 -8.64
CA LEU A 197 8.63 -16.72 -7.37
C LEU A 197 10.14 -16.93 -7.52
N HIS A 198 10.55 -17.88 -8.38
CA HIS A 198 11.96 -18.14 -8.66
C HIS A 198 12.69 -16.95 -9.31
N ILE A 199 11.98 -16.14 -10.09
CA ILE A 199 12.55 -14.92 -10.70
C ILE A 199 12.86 -13.89 -9.60
N PHE A 200 12.01 -13.75 -8.59
CA PHE A 200 12.26 -12.85 -7.46
C PHE A 200 13.48 -13.30 -6.65
N ASP A 201 13.67 -14.61 -6.45
CA ASP A 201 14.86 -15.12 -5.76
C ASP A 201 16.15 -14.77 -6.51
N VAL A 202 16.14 -14.83 -7.86
CA VAL A 202 17.27 -14.41 -8.69
C VAL A 202 17.47 -12.89 -8.66
N MET A 203 16.38 -12.11 -8.73
CA MET A 203 16.46 -10.65 -8.66
C MET A 203 17.03 -10.15 -7.33
N ALA A 204 16.73 -10.84 -6.23
CA ALA A 204 17.24 -10.51 -4.90
C ALA A 204 18.77 -10.65 -4.76
N LEU A 205 19.44 -11.36 -5.68
CA LEU A 205 20.91 -11.44 -5.73
C LEU A 205 21.55 -10.15 -6.26
N GLY A 206 20.76 -9.23 -6.78
CA GLY A 206 21.23 -8.00 -7.41
C GLY A 206 21.40 -8.09 -8.93
N ARG A 207 21.53 -6.92 -9.58
CA ARG A 207 21.54 -6.79 -11.04
C ARG A 207 22.66 -7.61 -11.72
N ASP A 208 23.89 -7.50 -11.23
CA ASP A 208 25.06 -8.13 -11.88
C ASP A 208 24.98 -9.65 -11.82
N HIS A 209 24.59 -10.21 -10.67
CA HIS A 209 24.41 -11.66 -10.52
C HIS A 209 23.25 -12.17 -11.38
N ALA A 210 22.15 -11.44 -11.45
CA ALA A 210 20.99 -11.81 -12.25
C ALA A 210 21.30 -11.78 -13.76
N LEU A 211 22.10 -10.82 -14.25
CA LEU A 211 22.60 -10.77 -15.63
C LEU A 211 23.52 -11.94 -15.95
N ASN A 212 24.44 -12.29 -15.04
CA ASN A 212 25.34 -13.44 -15.21
C ASN A 212 24.57 -14.78 -15.26
N LEU A 213 23.42 -14.87 -14.60
CA LEU A 213 22.50 -16.00 -14.67
C LEU A 213 21.62 -15.99 -15.94
N GLY A 214 21.84 -15.06 -16.88
CA GLY A 214 21.15 -14.98 -18.18
C GLY A 214 19.78 -14.30 -18.10
N MET A 215 19.43 -13.64 -16.98
CA MET A 215 18.15 -12.94 -16.85
C MET A 215 18.23 -11.53 -17.45
N ASN A 216 17.23 -11.13 -18.23
CA ASN A 216 17.08 -9.75 -18.69
C ASN A 216 16.51 -8.91 -17.53
N TYR A 217 17.39 -8.45 -16.63
CA TYR A 217 17.03 -7.74 -15.40
C TYR A 217 16.18 -6.49 -15.68
N ASP A 218 16.56 -5.66 -16.67
CA ASP A 218 15.90 -4.38 -16.94
C ASP A 218 14.45 -4.57 -17.44
N LYS A 219 14.24 -5.54 -18.36
CA LYS A 219 12.90 -5.85 -18.85
C LYS A 219 12.03 -6.45 -17.75
N THR A 220 12.58 -7.32 -16.93
CA THR A 220 11.88 -7.99 -15.84
C THR A 220 11.51 -6.98 -14.74
N SER A 221 12.45 -6.15 -14.31
CA SER A 221 12.20 -5.07 -13.33
C SER A 221 11.12 -4.11 -13.79
N ARG A 222 11.16 -3.71 -15.08
CA ARG A 222 10.12 -2.84 -15.66
C ARG A 222 8.74 -3.48 -15.58
N THR A 223 8.61 -4.76 -15.94
CA THR A 223 7.34 -5.46 -15.89
C THR A 223 6.80 -5.52 -14.46
N PHE A 224 7.63 -5.87 -13.51
CA PHE A 224 7.22 -5.96 -12.11
C PHE A 224 6.92 -4.59 -11.49
N LEU A 225 7.63 -3.52 -11.86
CA LEU A 225 7.30 -2.17 -11.41
C LEU A 225 5.92 -1.71 -11.90
N ILE A 226 5.55 -2.04 -13.14
CA ILE A 226 4.19 -1.77 -13.64
C ILE A 226 3.15 -2.52 -12.80
N LEU A 227 3.39 -3.80 -12.50
CA LEU A 227 2.48 -4.59 -11.66
C LEU A 227 2.38 -4.06 -10.22
N VAL A 228 3.50 -3.63 -9.64
CA VAL A 228 3.55 -2.96 -8.32
C VAL A 228 2.65 -1.74 -8.30
N VAL A 229 2.78 -0.87 -9.32
CA VAL A 229 1.98 0.36 -9.40
C VAL A 229 0.51 0.05 -9.62
N LEU A 230 0.17 -0.90 -10.49
CA LEU A 230 -1.21 -1.32 -10.72
C LEU A 230 -1.84 -1.88 -9.43
N ALA A 231 -1.12 -2.72 -8.68
CA ALA A 231 -1.61 -3.27 -7.43
C ALA A 231 -1.80 -2.17 -6.38
N LEU A 232 -0.82 -1.27 -6.22
CA LEU A 232 -0.90 -0.18 -5.27
C LEU A 232 -2.00 0.83 -5.64
N ALA A 233 -2.07 1.25 -6.91
CA ALA A 233 -3.08 2.17 -7.39
C ALA A 233 -4.50 1.61 -7.18
N SER A 234 -4.69 0.29 -7.42
CA SER A 234 -5.96 -0.39 -7.15
C SER A 234 -6.31 -0.39 -5.66
N ALA A 235 -5.32 -0.62 -4.78
CA ALA A 235 -5.51 -0.58 -3.33
C ALA A 235 -5.85 0.83 -2.84
N THR A 236 -5.13 1.84 -3.34
CA THR A 236 -5.35 3.26 -2.99
C THR A 236 -6.69 3.77 -3.53
N ALA A 237 -7.08 3.37 -4.74
CA ALA A 237 -8.40 3.73 -5.30
C ALA A 237 -9.56 3.07 -4.54
N LEU A 238 -9.36 1.88 -3.94
CA LEU A 238 -10.37 1.18 -3.15
C LEU A 238 -10.52 1.76 -1.74
N ALA A 239 -9.42 1.98 -1.05
CA ALA A 239 -9.40 2.24 0.40
C ALA A 239 -8.80 3.61 0.78
N GLY A 240 -8.12 4.28 -0.14
CA GLY A 240 -7.34 5.50 0.11
C GLY A 240 -5.86 5.22 0.40
N PRO A 241 -5.05 6.29 0.55
CA PRO A 241 -3.60 6.18 0.71
C PRO A 241 -3.20 5.70 2.11
N MET A 242 -2.18 4.81 2.18
CA MET A 242 -1.65 4.21 3.41
C MET A 242 -0.12 4.21 3.43
N MET A 243 0.47 5.39 3.62
CA MET A 243 1.89 5.67 3.38
C MET A 243 2.87 4.70 4.09
N PHE A 244 2.65 4.42 5.37
CA PHE A 244 3.58 3.61 6.16
C PHE A 244 3.23 2.13 6.25
N LEU A 245 2.07 1.70 5.71
CA LEU A 245 1.65 0.30 5.83
C LEU A 245 2.67 -0.65 5.18
N GLY A 246 3.13 -0.35 3.96
CA GLY A 246 4.12 -1.17 3.27
C GLY A 246 5.41 -1.33 4.05
N LEU A 247 5.93 -0.23 4.61
CA LEU A 247 7.15 -0.24 5.41
C LEU A 247 7.00 -1.10 6.68
N LEU A 248 5.90 -0.93 7.41
CA LEU A 248 5.59 -1.73 8.60
C LEU A 248 5.54 -3.22 8.27
N VAL A 249 4.74 -3.58 7.28
CA VAL A 249 4.47 -4.96 6.90
C VAL A 249 5.73 -5.67 6.39
N LEU A 250 6.54 -4.98 5.59
CA LEU A 250 7.82 -5.53 5.10
C LEU A 250 8.76 -5.86 6.25
N ASN A 251 9.03 -4.88 7.11
CA ASN A 251 10.02 -5.05 8.18
C ASN A 251 9.56 -6.09 9.21
N ILE A 252 8.28 -6.09 9.60
CA ILE A 252 7.71 -7.10 10.48
C ILE A 252 7.86 -8.50 9.85
N SER A 253 7.56 -8.63 8.55
CA SER A 253 7.66 -9.93 7.87
C SER A 253 9.10 -10.43 7.78
N LEU A 254 10.06 -9.57 7.48
CA LEU A 254 11.49 -9.92 7.46
C LEU A 254 12.00 -10.33 8.85
N GLU A 255 11.51 -9.69 9.91
CA GLU A 255 11.90 -10.02 11.29
C GLU A 255 11.27 -11.34 11.78
N ILE A 256 10.01 -11.61 11.39
CA ILE A 256 9.32 -12.86 11.71
C ILE A 256 9.95 -14.05 10.97
N PHE A 257 10.09 -13.98 9.65
CA PHE A 257 10.43 -15.14 8.84
C PHE A 257 11.94 -15.39 8.75
N LYS A 258 12.76 -14.34 8.84
CA LYS A 258 14.25 -14.43 8.76
C LYS A 258 14.73 -15.29 7.57
N THR A 259 14.10 -15.14 6.42
CA THR A 259 14.39 -15.86 5.18
C THR A 259 14.42 -14.92 4.00
N HIS A 260 15.16 -15.28 2.95
CA HIS A 260 15.18 -14.55 1.68
C HIS A 260 14.36 -15.25 0.58
N GLN A 261 13.81 -16.44 0.87
CA GLN A 261 13.02 -17.20 -0.10
C GLN A 261 11.63 -16.59 -0.30
N HIS A 262 11.34 -16.13 -1.51
CA HIS A 262 10.05 -15.50 -1.84
C HIS A 262 8.86 -16.46 -1.72
N LYS A 263 9.10 -17.77 -1.84
CA LYS A 263 8.06 -18.80 -1.62
C LYS A 263 7.46 -18.75 -0.20
N VAL A 264 8.23 -18.33 0.80
CA VAL A 264 7.77 -18.16 2.19
C VAL A 264 7.43 -16.71 2.46
N LEU A 265 8.24 -15.80 1.94
CA LEU A 265 8.14 -14.38 2.27
C LEU A 265 6.89 -13.73 1.64
N LEU A 266 6.51 -14.11 0.40
CA LEU A 266 5.34 -13.55 -0.26
C LEU A 266 4.03 -13.87 0.49
N PRO A 267 3.69 -15.13 0.80
CA PRO A 267 2.50 -15.38 1.63
C PRO A 267 2.64 -14.78 3.03
N GLY A 268 3.84 -14.76 3.60
CA GLY A 268 4.09 -14.16 4.91
C GLY A 268 3.75 -12.68 4.96
N ILE A 269 4.22 -11.88 4.01
CA ILE A 269 3.96 -10.44 3.96
C ILE A 269 2.48 -10.13 3.68
N ILE A 270 1.83 -10.92 2.85
CA ILE A 270 0.38 -10.79 2.59
C ILE A 270 -0.41 -11.03 3.89
N LEU A 271 -0.09 -12.09 4.64
CA LEU A 271 -0.77 -12.39 5.89
C LEU A 271 -0.51 -11.32 6.96
N VAL A 272 0.72 -10.81 7.07
CA VAL A 272 1.05 -9.71 8.00
C VAL A 272 0.29 -8.44 7.61
N SER A 273 0.19 -8.13 6.31
CA SER A 273 -0.57 -6.96 5.82
C SER A 273 -2.04 -7.06 6.20
N ILE A 274 -2.69 -8.19 5.92
CA ILE A 274 -4.08 -8.43 6.25
C ILE A 274 -4.31 -8.37 7.76
N ALA A 275 -3.45 -9.02 8.56
CA ALA A 275 -3.54 -8.99 10.01
C ALA A 275 -3.42 -7.57 10.58
N SER A 276 -2.45 -6.78 10.09
CA SER A 276 -2.25 -5.38 10.51
C SER A 276 -3.47 -4.52 10.21
N LEU A 277 -4.06 -4.66 9.02
CA LEU A 277 -5.27 -3.93 8.63
C LEU A 277 -6.49 -4.35 9.44
N LEU A 278 -6.70 -5.66 9.67
CA LEU A 278 -7.82 -6.17 10.46
C LEU A 278 -7.75 -5.72 11.92
N ILE A 279 -6.56 -5.82 12.53
CA ILE A 279 -6.35 -5.38 13.92
C ILE A 279 -6.58 -3.86 14.02
N GLY A 280 -5.99 -3.08 13.10
CA GLY A 280 -6.17 -1.64 13.07
C GLY A 280 -7.63 -1.24 12.88
N GLN A 281 -8.36 -1.88 11.97
CA GLN A 281 -9.77 -1.60 11.74
C GLN A 281 -10.65 -2.04 12.92
N SER A 282 -10.29 -3.13 13.62
CA SER A 282 -10.98 -3.52 14.85
C SER A 282 -10.81 -2.48 15.97
N ILE A 283 -9.62 -1.87 16.08
CA ILE A 283 -9.38 -0.77 17.02
C ILE A 283 -10.22 0.46 16.64
N VAL A 284 -10.28 0.81 15.34
CA VAL A 284 -11.10 1.95 14.86
C VAL A 284 -12.57 1.74 15.19
N LEU A 285 -13.09 0.54 14.98
CA LEU A 285 -14.51 0.25 15.20
C LEU A 285 -14.86 0.16 16.68
N HIS A 286 -14.16 -0.69 17.44
CA HIS A 286 -14.57 -1.09 18.81
C HIS A 286 -13.97 -0.22 19.91
N VAL A 287 -12.80 0.38 19.69
CA VAL A 287 -12.14 1.21 20.71
C VAL A 287 -12.40 2.70 20.46
N LEU A 288 -12.28 3.12 19.18
CA LEU A 288 -12.38 4.53 18.82
C LEU A 288 -13.77 4.93 18.30
N ASN A 289 -14.74 3.98 18.20
CA ASN A 289 -16.10 4.24 17.78
C ASN A 289 -16.18 5.03 16.45
N LEU A 290 -15.32 4.68 15.47
CA LEU A 290 -15.21 5.33 14.16
C LEU A 290 -14.87 6.84 14.19
N LYS A 291 -14.35 7.37 15.29
CA LYS A 291 -13.97 8.80 15.42
C LYS A 291 -12.70 9.14 14.63
N THR A 292 -11.97 8.15 14.17
CA THR A 292 -10.77 8.33 13.32
C THR A 292 -10.76 7.33 12.18
N THR A 293 -9.86 7.53 11.23
CA THR A 293 -9.68 6.62 10.10
C THR A 293 -8.50 5.68 10.34
N LEU A 294 -8.50 4.53 9.67
CA LEU A 294 -7.45 3.52 9.81
C LEU A 294 -6.07 4.08 9.43
N SER A 295 -6.00 4.93 8.39
CA SER A 295 -4.74 5.53 7.93
C SER A 295 -4.03 6.35 9.03
N VAL A 296 -4.78 7.05 9.87
CA VAL A 296 -4.20 7.84 10.97
C VAL A 296 -3.46 6.94 11.94
N ILE A 297 -4.06 5.80 12.31
CA ILE A 297 -3.42 4.82 13.22
C ILE A 297 -2.18 4.21 12.57
N ILE A 298 -2.30 3.76 11.31
CA ILE A 298 -1.19 3.14 10.59
C ILE A 298 -0.03 4.13 10.41
N ASN A 299 -0.33 5.37 10.04
CA ASN A 299 0.69 6.39 9.84
C ASN A 299 1.37 6.77 11.16
N PHE A 300 0.64 6.86 12.26
CA PHE A 300 1.20 7.13 13.58
C PHE A 300 2.11 5.99 14.05
N VAL A 301 1.62 4.75 14.04
CA VAL A 301 2.41 3.58 14.44
C VAL A 301 3.60 3.36 13.50
N GLY A 302 3.37 3.53 12.19
CA GLY A 302 4.41 3.38 11.17
C GLY A 302 5.50 4.43 11.27
N GLY A 303 5.14 5.68 11.57
CA GLY A 303 6.11 6.76 11.80
C GLY A 303 7.00 6.50 13.03
N ILE A 304 6.40 6.10 14.16
CA ILE A 304 7.16 5.70 15.36
C ILE A 304 8.09 4.53 15.06
N TYR A 305 7.59 3.51 14.34
CA TYR A 305 8.37 2.34 13.98
C TYR A 305 9.54 2.68 13.04
N LEU A 306 9.32 3.56 12.04
CA LEU A 306 10.38 4.05 11.18
C LEU A 306 11.48 4.75 11.97
N PHE A 307 11.09 5.64 12.87
CA PHE A 307 12.02 6.35 13.73
C PHE A 307 12.87 5.38 14.59
N TRP A 308 12.22 4.35 15.15
CA TRP A 308 12.91 3.31 15.92
C TRP A 308 13.91 2.50 15.07
N ILE A 309 13.54 2.11 13.83
CA ILE A 309 14.45 1.42 12.92
C ILE A 309 15.68 2.27 12.61
N LEU A 310 15.49 3.54 12.26
CA LEU A 310 16.60 4.45 11.94
C LEU A 310 17.56 4.62 13.10
N LEU A 311 17.06 4.71 14.34
CA LEU A 311 17.91 4.77 15.53
C LEU A 311 18.67 3.47 15.77
N LYS A 312 18.04 2.31 15.52
CA LYS A 312 18.67 0.99 15.67
C LYS A 312 19.77 0.75 14.63
N GLU A 313 19.58 1.18 13.40
CA GLU A 313 20.59 1.07 12.35
C GLU A 313 21.77 1.99 12.59
N ASN A 314 21.54 3.22 13.02
CA ASN A 314 22.61 4.17 13.33
C ASN A 314 23.58 3.63 14.42
N LYS A 315 23.07 2.93 15.43
CA LYS A 315 23.91 2.25 16.43
C LYS A 315 24.82 1.16 15.86
N LYS A 316 24.43 0.48 14.78
CA LYS A 316 25.26 -0.53 14.11
C LYS A 316 26.41 0.11 13.30
N TRP A 317 26.15 1.25 12.68
CA TRP A 317 27.18 2.01 11.92
C TRP A 317 28.25 2.64 12.81
N GLN A 318 27.92 2.95 14.07
CA GLN A 318 28.90 3.48 15.04
C GLN A 318 29.76 2.40 15.68
N LEU A 319 29.40 1.12 15.54
CA LEU A 319 30.11 -0.03 16.12
C LEU A 319 30.88 -0.87 15.06
N SER A 320 30.79 -0.50 13.79
CA SER A 320 31.55 -1.07 12.66
C SER A 320 32.63 -0.09 12.19
#